data_06e9847b89479b2fb685104254d9a619
#
_entry.id   06e9847b89479b2fb685104254d9a619
#
_cell.length_a   1.000
_cell.length_b   1.000
_cell.length_c   1.000
_cell.angle_alpha   90.00
_cell.angle_beta   90.00
_cell.angle_gamma   90.00
#
_symmetry.space_group_name_H-M   'P 1'
#
loop_
_entity.id
_entity.type
_entity.pdbx_description
1 polymer ?
#
loop_
_entity_poly.entity_id
_entity_poly.type
_entity_poly.pdbx_seq_one_letter_code
_entity_poly.pdbx_strand_id
1 'polypeptide(L)'
;MQMEKRLCEDEEWMAGRDHLTGLYSLHRFAEKAHDALDAMTPQAAENTVIVFLNLHRFQRYNRRYGYEEGDRVLHRLAASMQENSGILLCGRVAEDHFLFLTDKTSVEEILRGLNHRLQEISYDSLLCIRAGIYDISPADSVIAAGDKAKAAADSLRGKSVGEVFWHYYDQELALAMERRAYILENFDRAIRNGWIHVYYQPVMRTLTGKLCGMEALARWEDPVYGLMPPALFIHVLEENLLIHKLDLHIVWFVRITGGK
;
A
#
# COMPACT_ATOMS: atom_id res chain seq x y z
N MET A 1 -27.14 -20.71 -35.41
CA MET A 1 -27.68 -19.36 -35.07
C MET A 1 -27.91 -19.15 -33.58
N GLN A 2 -28.78 -19.93 -32.87
CA GLN A 2 -29.03 -19.73 -31.41
C GLN A 2 -27.87 -20.23 -30.52
N MET A 3 -27.14 -21.27 -30.96
CA MET A 3 -25.97 -21.82 -30.28
C MET A 3 -24.72 -20.96 -30.52
N GLU A 4 -24.54 -20.39 -31.68
CA GLU A 4 -23.48 -19.46 -32.04
C GLU A 4 -23.65 -18.11 -31.26
N LYS A 5 -24.89 -17.66 -31.09
CA LYS A 5 -25.19 -16.46 -30.31
C LYS A 5 -24.88 -16.65 -28.82
N ARG A 6 -25.18 -17.84 -28.26
CA ARG A 6 -24.79 -18.19 -26.88
C ARG A 6 -23.29 -18.33 -26.72
N LEU A 7 -22.59 -18.97 -27.66
CA LEU A 7 -21.14 -19.07 -27.63
C LEU A 7 -20.48 -17.68 -27.70
N CYS A 8 -20.99 -16.78 -28.53
CA CYS A 8 -20.50 -15.41 -28.63
C CYS A 8 -20.81 -14.59 -27.35
N GLU A 9 -21.98 -14.76 -26.75
CA GLU A 9 -22.35 -14.14 -25.46
C GLU A 9 -21.52 -14.72 -24.31
N ASP A 10 -21.20 -16.00 -24.30
CA ASP A 10 -20.32 -16.65 -23.33
C ASP A 10 -18.85 -16.23 -23.51
N GLU A 11 -18.38 -16.08 -24.74
CA GLU A 11 -17.03 -15.55 -25.04
C GLU A 11 -16.90 -14.06 -24.66
N GLU A 12 -17.89 -13.23 -24.95
CA GLU A 12 -17.94 -11.83 -24.51
C GLU A 12 -18.07 -11.71 -23.00
N TRP A 13 -18.81 -12.62 -22.35
CA TRP A 13 -18.94 -12.63 -20.89
C TRP A 13 -17.64 -13.05 -20.21
N MET A 14 -16.91 -14.01 -20.79
CA MET A 14 -15.57 -14.44 -20.32
C MET A 14 -14.49 -13.41 -20.65
N ALA A 15 -14.64 -12.67 -21.74
CA ALA A 15 -13.71 -11.61 -22.13
C ALA A 15 -13.74 -10.46 -21.07
N GLY A 16 -12.64 -10.32 -20.35
CA GLY A 16 -12.49 -9.27 -19.34
C GLY A 16 -12.83 -9.69 -17.91
N ARG A 17 -12.98 -11.00 -17.66
CA ARG A 17 -13.09 -11.53 -16.28
C ARG A 17 -11.88 -12.36 -15.87
N ASP A 18 -11.62 -12.39 -14.58
CA ASP A 18 -10.60 -13.27 -13.98
C ASP A 18 -11.11 -14.72 -13.94
N HIS A 19 -10.35 -15.65 -14.48
CA HIS A 19 -10.76 -17.05 -14.63
C HIS A 19 -10.97 -17.78 -13.30
N LEU A 20 -10.22 -17.40 -12.26
CA LEU A 20 -10.33 -18.05 -10.95
C LEU A 20 -11.54 -17.53 -10.18
N THR A 21 -11.77 -16.23 -10.20
CA THR A 21 -12.75 -15.59 -9.31
C THR A 21 -14.06 -15.18 -10.00
N GLY A 22 -14.06 -15.10 -11.34
CA GLY A 22 -15.20 -14.58 -12.11
C GLY A 22 -15.43 -13.07 -11.98
N LEU A 23 -14.61 -12.37 -11.19
CA LEU A 23 -14.65 -10.91 -11.06
C LEU A 23 -14.15 -10.25 -12.34
N TYR A 24 -14.38 -8.95 -12.51
CA TYR A 24 -13.78 -8.21 -13.61
C TYR A 24 -12.26 -8.22 -13.51
N SER A 25 -11.58 -8.37 -14.65
CA SER A 25 -10.16 -8.04 -14.76
C SER A 25 -9.94 -6.54 -14.54
N LEU A 26 -8.71 -6.12 -14.22
CA LEU A 26 -8.39 -4.71 -13.99
C LEU A 26 -8.90 -3.79 -15.11
N HIS A 27 -8.66 -4.17 -16.37
CA HIS A 27 -9.07 -3.37 -17.52
C HIS A 27 -10.59 -3.23 -17.61
N ARG A 28 -11.31 -4.35 -17.49
CA ARG A 28 -12.77 -4.35 -17.56
C ARG A 28 -13.41 -3.66 -16.34
N PHE A 29 -12.80 -3.80 -15.17
CA PHE A 29 -13.20 -3.05 -13.99
C PHE A 29 -13.07 -1.55 -14.22
N ALA A 30 -11.94 -1.08 -14.76
CA ALA A 30 -11.71 0.34 -15.02
C ALA A 30 -12.74 0.93 -16.00
N GLU A 31 -13.06 0.22 -17.09
CA GLU A 31 -14.12 0.62 -18.04
C GLU A 31 -15.48 0.74 -17.34
N LYS A 32 -15.89 -0.33 -16.63
CA LYS A 32 -17.17 -0.37 -15.95
C LYS A 32 -17.30 0.62 -14.80
N ALA A 33 -16.21 0.88 -14.10
CA ALA A 33 -16.16 1.88 -13.04
C ALA A 33 -16.31 3.30 -13.60
N HIS A 34 -15.68 3.59 -14.73
CA HIS A 34 -15.84 4.87 -15.42
C HIS A 34 -17.31 5.07 -15.88
N ASP A 35 -17.89 4.08 -16.58
CA ASP A 35 -19.29 4.09 -16.98
C ASP A 35 -20.24 4.32 -15.78
N ALA A 36 -19.97 3.65 -14.66
CA ALA A 36 -20.78 3.76 -13.44
C ALA A 36 -20.68 5.15 -12.81
N LEU A 37 -19.47 5.70 -12.69
CA LEU A 37 -19.24 7.05 -12.13
C LEU A 37 -19.89 8.14 -12.98
N ASP A 38 -19.79 8.03 -14.30
CA ASP A 38 -20.41 8.98 -15.24
C ASP A 38 -21.93 8.95 -15.20
N ALA A 39 -22.52 7.80 -14.90
CA ALA A 39 -23.97 7.63 -14.78
C ALA A 39 -24.53 8.08 -13.43
N MET A 40 -23.68 8.35 -12.43
CA MET A 40 -24.10 8.77 -11.09
C MET A 40 -24.53 10.24 -11.05
N THR A 41 -25.41 10.56 -10.10
CA THR A 41 -25.63 11.95 -9.73
C THR A 41 -24.39 12.54 -9.08
N PRO A 42 -24.13 13.87 -9.18
CA PRO A 42 -22.94 14.48 -8.57
C PRO A 42 -22.77 14.11 -7.09
N GLN A 43 -23.88 14.10 -6.33
CA GLN A 43 -23.87 13.78 -4.92
C GLN A 43 -23.53 12.31 -4.64
N ALA A 44 -23.97 11.37 -5.48
CA ALA A 44 -23.61 9.96 -5.35
C ALA A 44 -22.13 9.74 -5.70
N ALA A 45 -21.64 10.43 -6.73
CA ALA A 45 -20.23 10.35 -7.12
C ALA A 45 -19.28 10.89 -6.02
N GLU A 46 -19.64 12.01 -5.36
CA GLU A 46 -18.89 12.57 -4.23
C GLU A 46 -18.81 11.62 -3.02
N ASN A 47 -19.80 10.75 -2.85
CA ASN A 47 -19.84 9.76 -1.78
C ASN A 47 -19.28 8.40 -2.18
N THR A 48 -18.74 8.27 -3.39
CA THR A 48 -18.16 7.01 -3.85
C THR A 48 -16.68 6.92 -3.53
N VAL A 49 -16.25 5.77 -3.06
CA VAL A 49 -14.84 5.45 -2.82
C VAL A 49 -14.41 4.25 -3.65
N ILE A 50 -13.15 4.28 -4.08
CA ILE A 50 -12.47 3.09 -4.59
C ILE A 50 -11.64 2.48 -3.48
N VAL A 51 -11.74 1.17 -3.34
CA VAL A 51 -11.03 0.41 -2.32
C VAL A 51 -10.11 -0.59 -2.99
N PHE A 52 -8.83 -0.54 -2.65
CA PHE A 52 -7.88 -1.59 -2.93
C PHE A 52 -7.80 -2.52 -1.72
N LEU A 53 -7.90 -3.82 -1.97
CA LEU A 53 -7.85 -4.86 -0.95
C LEU A 53 -6.80 -5.89 -1.31
N ASN A 54 -5.96 -6.29 -0.35
CA ASN A 54 -5.08 -7.45 -0.47
C ASN A 54 -5.16 -8.35 0.79
N LEU A 55 -4.68 -9.58 0.66
CA LEU A 55 -4.64 -10.53 1.76
C LEU A 55 -3.26 -10.53 2.42
N HIS A 56 -3.19 -9.98 3.65
CA HIS A 56 -1.96 -10.00 4.42
C HIS A 56 -1.52 -11.44 4.72
N ARG A 57 -0.26 -11.76 4.40
CA ARG A 57 0.37 -13.07 4.56
C ARG A 57 -0.14 -14.18 3.63
N PHE A 58 -0.79 -13.85 2.52
CA PHE A 58 -1.34 -14.85 1.59
C PHE A 58 -0.25 -15.77 1.01
N GLN A 59 0.94 -15.27 0.69
CA GLN A 59 2.05 -16.12 0.26
C GLN A 59 2.47 -17.14 1.32
N ARG A 60 2.44 -16.76 2.62
CA ARG A 60 2.71 -17.69 3.73
C ARG A 60 1.60 -18.72 3.85
N TYR A 61 0.35 -18.31 3.65
CA TYR A 61 -0.80 -19.19 3.62
C TYR A 61 -0.63 -20.27 2.54
N ASN A 62 -0.30 -19.87 1.30
CA ASN A 62 -0.07 -20.78 0.18
C ASN A 62 1.08 -21.76 0.45
N ARG A 63 2.18 -21.32 1.07
CA ARG A 63 3.28 -22.20 1.45
C ARG A 63 2.87 -23.25 2.49
N ARG A 64 1.93 -22.92 3.37
CA ARG A 64 1.51 -23.80 4.45
C ARG A 64 0.40 -24.77 4.03
N TYR A 65 -0.56 -24.30 3.25
CA TYR A 65 -1.78 -25.06 2.94
C TYR A 65 -1.89 -25.45 1.46
N GLY A 66 -0.96 -25.02 0.62
CA GLY A 66 -0.96 -25.28 -0.83
C GLY A 66 -1.70 -24.20 -1.64
N TYR A 67 -1.38 -24.13 -2.93
CA TYR A 67 -1.97 -23.15 -3.85
C TYR A 67 -3.45 -23.41 -4.12
N GLU A 68 -3.87 -24.70 -4.20
CA GLU A 68 -5.27 -25.06 -4.39
C GLU A 68 -6.17 -24.52 -3.27
N GLU A 69 -5.66 -24.56 -2.04
CA GLU A 69 -6.38 -24.00 -0.89
C GLU A 69 -6.40 -22.47 -0.94
N GLY A 70 -5.31 -21.84 -1.37
CA GLY A 70 -5.28 -20.40 -1.63
C GLY A 70 -6.29 -19.98 -2.69
N ASP A 71 -6.36 -20.71 -3.79
CA ASP A 71 -7.34 -20.47 -4.87
C ASP A 71 -8.78 -20.59 -4.36
N ARG A 72 -9.04 -21.58 -3.48
CA ARG A 72 -10.34 -21.75 -2.83
C ARG A 72 -10.72 -20.54 -1.96
N VAL A 73 -9.75 -20.00 -1.20
CA VAL A 73 -9.96 -18.80 -0.38
C VAL A 73 -10.26 -17.59 -1.27
N LEU A 74 -9.48 -17.37 -2.34
CA LEU A 74 -9.71 -16.27 -3.28
C LEU A 74 -11.08 -16.34 -3.94
N HIS A 75 -11.48 -17.53 -4.40
CA HIS A 75 -12.79 -17.76 -5.01
C HIS A 75 -13.94 -17.44 -4.04
N ARG A 76 -13.85 -17.91 -2.79
CA ARG A 76 -14.89 -17.67 -1.77
C ARG A 76 -14.94 -16.20 -1.35
N LEU A 77 -13.80 -15.54 -1.21
CA LEU A 77 -13.76 -14.10 -0.93
C LEU A 77 -14.42 -13.31 -2.06
N ALA A 78 -14.10 -13.65 -3.31
CA ALA A 78 -14.69 -13.02 -4.49
C ALA A 78 -16.23 -13.21 -4.53
N ALA A 79 -16.72 -14.40 -4.22
CA ALA A 79 -18.16 -14.66 -4.10
C ALA A 79 -18.80 -13.78 -3.01
N SER A 80 -18.15 -13.65 -1.85
CA SER A 80 -18.63 -12.77 -0.77
C SER A 80 -18.65 -11.29 -1.17
N MET A 81 -17.73 -10.85 -2.02
CA MET A 81 -17.74 -9.49 -2.58
C MET A 81 -18.90 -9.29 -3.57
N GLN A 82 -19.19 -10.27 -4.43
CA GLN A 82 -20.28 -10.20 -5.39
C GLN A 82 -21.68 -10.24 -4.73
N GLU A 83 -21.80 -11.00 -3.64
CA GLU A 83 -23.05 -11.11 -2.88
C GLU A 83 -23.33 -9.89 -2.00
N ASN A 84 -22.34 -9.03 -1.77
CA ASN A 84 -22.49 -7.86 -0.91
C ASN A 84 -23.17 -6.71 -1.66
N SER A 85 -24.41 -6.40 -1.29
CA SER A 85 -25.21 -5.35 -1.93
C SER A 85 -24.66 -3.93 -1.80
N GLY A 86 -23.75 -3.70 -0.87
CA GLY A 86 -23.05 -2.43 -0.70
C GLY A 86 -21.89 -2.24 -1.67
N ILE A 87 -21.44 -3.30 -2.35
CA ILE A 87 -20.38 -3.22 -3.36
C ILE A 87 -21.00 -2.99 -4.73
N LEU A 88 -20.76 -1.83 -5.31
CA LEU A 88 -21.30 -1.43 -6.60
C LEU A 88 -20.65 -2.19 -7.76
N LEU A 89 -19.35 -2.37 -7.68
CA LEU A 89 -18.54 -3.04 -8.69
C LEU A 89 -17.29 -3.62 -8.04
N CYS A 90 -16.87 -4.82 -8.47
CA CYS A 90 -15.62 -5.42 -7.98
C CYS A 90 -14.83 -6.11 -9.09
N GLY A 91 -13.51 -6.09 -8.95
CA GLY A 91 -12.57 -6.68 -9.88
C GLY A 91 -11.36 -7.27 -9.15
N ARG A 92 -10.68 -8.21 -9.82
CA ARG A 92 -9.40 -8.75 -9.39
C ARG A 92 -8.28 -8.17 -10.25
N VAL A 93 -7.27 -7.61 -9.58
CA VAL A 93 -6.13 -6.97 -10.26
C VAL A 93 -5.05 -7.97 -10.61
N ALA A 94 -4.62 -8.74 -9.62
CA ALA A 94 -3.60 -9.79 -9.72
C ALA A 94 -3.52 -10.56 -8.39
N GLU A 95 -2.99 -11.77 -8.41
CA GLU A 95 -2.72 -12.57 -7.19
C GLU A 95 -3.85 -12.51 -6.14
N ASP A 96 -3.59 -11.85 -5.02
CA ASP A 96 -4.51 -11.60 -3.91
C ASP A 96 -5.02 -10.15 -3.84
N HIS A 97 -4.94 -9.43 -4.95
CA HIS A 97 -5.29 -8.01 -5.05
C HIS A 97 -6.65 -7.81 -5.72
N PHE A 98 -7.52 -7.07 -5.06
CA PHE A 98 -8.86 -6.74 -5.51
C PHE A 98 -9.10 -5.24 -5.51
N LEU A 99 -10.00 -4.79 -6.37
CA LEU A 99 -10.55 -3.43 -6.37
C LEU A 99 -12.06 -3.50 -6.27
N PHE A 100 -12.68 -2.56 -5.57
CA PHE A 100 -14.12 -2.39 -5.61
C PHE A 100 -14.54 -0.93 -5.40
N LEU A 101 -15.73 -0.59 -5.89
CA LEU A 101 -16.41 0.67 -5.65
C LEU A 101 -17.52 0.48 -4.64
N THR A 102 -17.67 1.41 -3.73
CA THR A 102 -18.74 1.43 -2.73
C THR A 102 -19.05 2.84 -2.27
N ASP A 103 -20.14 3.01 -1.54
CA ASP A 103 -20.44 4.24 -0.83
C ASP A 103 -19.51 4.41 0.39
N LYS A 104 -19.06 5.63 0.60
CA LYS A 104 -18.14 6.01 1.67
C LYS A 104 -18.67 5.68 3.07
N THR A 105 -19.98 5.75 3.27
CA THR A 105 -20.60 5.48 4.57
C THR A 105 -20.64 3.99 4.90
N SER A 106 -20.57 3.11 3.89
CA SER A 106 -20.69 1.65 4.04
C SER A 106 -19.33 0.93 4.04
N VAL A 107 -18.25 1.61 3.62
CA VAL A 107 -16.96 0.97 3.35
C VAL A 107 -16.37 0.24 4.55
N GLU A 108 -16.46 0.82 5.74
CA GLU A 108 -15.89 0.20 6.95
C GLU A 108 -16.65 -1.06 7.36
N GLU A 109 -17.99 -1.03 7.28
CA GLU A 109 -18.83 -2.19 7.57
C GLU A 109 -18.54 -3.32 6.58
N ILE A 110 -18.44 -2.99 5.30
CA ILE A 110 -18.08 -3.95 4.24
C ILE A 110 -16.72 -4.59 4.54
N LEU A 111 -15.70 -3.80 4.84
CA LEU A 111 -14.36 -4.31 5.14
C LEU A 111 -14.34 -5.22 6.38
N ARG A 112 -15.07 -4.86 7.43
CA ARG A 112 -15.22 -5.72 8.64
C ARG A 112 -15.93 -7.02 8.29
N GLY A 113 -17.00 -6.96 7.52
CA GLY A 113 -17.76 -8.13 7.06
C GLY A 113 -16.90 -9.06 6.21
N LEU A 114 -16.19 -8.54 5.23
CA LEU A 114 -15.29 -9.32 4.37
C LEU A 114 -14.14 -9.95 5.18
N ASN A 115 -13.56 -9.22 6.14
CA ASN A 115 -12.52 -9.78 7.00
C ASN A 115 -13.05 -10.91 7.90
N HIS A 116 -14.25 -10.75 8.46
CA HIS A 116 -14.92 -11.81 9.23
C HIS A 116 -15.15 -13.06 8.35
N ARG A 117 -15.69 -12.88 7.14
CA ARG A 117 -15.86 -13.97 6.18
C ARG A 117 -14.55 -14.65 5.82
N LEU A 118 -13.47 -13.88 5.64
CA LEU A 118 -12.15 -14.44 5.39
C LEU A 118 -11.68 -15.35 6.55
N GLN A 119 -11.93 -14.96 7.79
CA GLN A 119 -11.62 -15.79 8.98
C GLN A 119 -12.44 -17.10 9.01
N GLU A 120 -13.70 -17.08 8.55
CA GLU A 120 -14.55 -18.28 8.49
C GLU A 120 -14.09 -19.27 7.40
N ILE A 121 -13.57 -18.76 6.27
CA ILE A 121 -13.21 -19.61 5.11
C ILE A 121 -11.73 -20.03 5.10
N SER A 122 -10.89 -19.44 5.93
CA SER A 122 -9.46 -19.75 6.01
C SER A 122 -9.13 -20.58 7.24
N TYR A 123 -8.04 -21.36 7.15
CA TYR A 123 -7.52 -22.16 8.27
C TYR A 123 -6.49 -21.40 9.12
N ASP A 124 -6.19 -20.15 8.79
CA ASP A 124 -5.17 -19.35 9.48
C ASP A 124 -5.76 -18.02 9.95
N SER A 125 -5.92 -17.87 11.26
CA SER A 125 -6.41 -16.63 11.88
C SER A 125 -5.51 -15.42 11.66
N LEU A 126 -4.29 -15.62 11.15
CA LEU A 126 -3.36 -14.56 10.80
C LEU A 126 -3.51 -14.07 9.35
N LEU A 127 -4.30 -14.77 8.52
CA LEU A 127 -4.70 -14.30 7.21
C LEU A 127 -5.78 -13.24 7.38
N CYS A 128 -5.50 -12.02 7.01
CA CYS A 128 -6.45 -10.91 7.17
C CYS A 128 -6.40 -9.97 5.96
N ILE A 129 -7.46 -9.19 5.80
CA ILE A 129 -7.54 -8.16 4.79
C ILE A 129 -6.65 -6.99 5.19
N ARG A 130 -6.01 -6.38 4.19
CA ARG A 130 -5.52 -5.00 4.21
C ARG A 130 -6.19 -4.23 3.12
N ALA A 131 -6.65 -3.04 3.43
CA ALA A 131 -7.32 -2.20 2.47
C ALA A 131 -6.80 -0.77 2.49
N GLY A 132 -6.80 -0.15 1.33
CA GLY A 132 -6.63 1.28 1.18
C GLY A 132 -7.84 1.86 0.48
N ILE A 133 -8.22 3.05 0.88
CA ILE A 133 -9.44 3.72 0.45
C ILE A 133 -9.06 5.08 -0.15
N TYR A 134 -9.63 5.40 -1.30
CA TYR A 134 -9.48 6.70 -1.94
C TYR A 134 -10.84 7.25 -2.35
N ASP A 135 -11.11 8.51 -2.02
CA ASP A 135 -12.28 9.25 -2.44
C ASP A 135 -12.16 9.54 -3.95
N ILE A 136 -12.86 8.77 -4.79
CA ILE A 136 -12.76 8.88 -6.24
C ILE A 136 -13.77 9.90 -6.76
N SER A 137 -13.33 10.69 -7.74
CA SER A 137 -14.19 11.61 -8.48
C SER A 137 -14.32 11.17 -9.95
N PRO A 138 -15.40 11.55 -10.66
CA PRO A 138 -15.55 11.25 -12.08
C PRO A 138 -14.40 11.78 -12.96
N ALA A 139 -13.70 12.81 -12.52
CA ALA A 139 -12.55 13.36 -13.21
C ALA A 139 -11.27 12.53 -13.04
N ASP A 140 -11.24 11.62 -12.06
CA ASP A 140 -10.07 10.77 -11.82
C ASP A 140 -10.00 9.62 -12.83
N SER A 141 -8.77 9.29 -13.25
CA SER A 141 -8.54 7.97 -13.86
C SER A 141 -8.76 6.88 -12.83
N VAL A 142 -9.62 5.91 -13.10
CA VAL A 142 -9.90 4.78 -12.20
C VAL A 142 -8.63 4.01 -11.84
N ILE A 143 -7.70 3.86 -12.79
CA ILE A 143 -6.41 3.20 -12.55
C ILE A 143 -5.57 4.01 -11.57
N ALA A 144 -5.43 5.32 -11.79
CA ALA A 144 -4.68 6.18 -10.89
C ALA A 144 -5.33 6.27 -9.49
N ALA A 145 -6.65 6.25 -9.41
CA ALA A 145 -7.38 6.17 -8.14
C ALA A 145 -7.13 4.83 -7.42
N GLY A 146 -7.09 3.73 -8.17
CA GLY A 146 -6.71 2.41 -7.66
C GLY A 146 -5.27 2.37 -7.12
N ASP A 147 -4.33 3.03 -7.81
CA ASP A 147 -2.94 3.15 -7.35
C ASP A 147 -2.83 3.97 -6.05
N LYS A 148 -3.59 5.05 -5.90
CA LYS A 148 -3.68 5.81 -4.66
C LYS A 148 -4.25 4.96 -3.51
N ALA A 149 -5.34 4.24 -3.76
CA ALA A 149 -5.91 3.30 -2.79
C ALA A 149 -4.90 2.21 -2.42
N LYS A 150 -4.18 1.64 -3.40
CA LYS A 150 -3.10 0.67 -3.14
C LYS A 150 -2.00 1.26 -2.27
N ALA A 151 -1.58 2.49 -2.52
CA ALA A 151 -0.58 3.17 -1.71
C ALA A 151 -1.03 3.32 -0.23
N ALA A 152 -2.31 3.61 0.00
CA ALA A 152 -2.87 3.63 1.35
C ALA A 152 -2.84 2.24 2.02
N ALA A 153 -3.16 1.16 1.30
CA ALA A 153 -3.02 -0.21 1.81
C ALA A 153 -1.55 -0.56 2.12
N ASP A 154 -0.63 -0.17 1.23
CA ASP A 154 0.80 -0.42 1.39
C ASP A 154 1.42 0.32 2.60
N SER A 155 0.88 1.48 2.99
CA SER A 155 1.31 2.22 4.19
C SER A 155 1.07 1.46 5.51
N LEU A 156 0.26 0.41 5.47
CA LEU A 156 0.00 -0.49 6.59
C LEU A 156 1.04 -1.63 6.70
N ARG A 157 1.97 -1.74 5.75
CA ARG A 157 3.04 -2.76 5.81
C ARG A 157 3.94 -2.52 7.01
N GLY A 158 4.29 -3.60 7.71
CA GLY A 158 5.14 -3.52 8.93
C GLY A 158 4.42 -3.08 10.20
N LYS A 159 3.18 -2.57 10.11
CA LYS A 159 2.38 -2.29 11.30
C LYS A 159 1.79 -3.59 11.84
N SER A 160 1.70 -3.69 13.16
CA SER A 160 1.04 -4.84 13.83
C SER A 160 -0.39 -4.94 13.33
N VAL A 161 -0.83 -6.17 13.05
CA VAL A 161 -2.22 -6.46 12.70
C VAL A 161 -3.05 -6.26 13.97
N GLY A 162 -3.54 -5.04 14.15
CA GLY A 162 -4.49 -4.67 15.20
C GLY A 162 -5.91 -4.66 14.67
N GLU A 163 -6.81 -3.97 15.36
CA GLU A 163 -8.22 -3.83 14.97
C GLU A 163 -8.43 -3.03 13.68
N VAL A 164 -7.44 -2.21 13.26
CA VAL A 164 -7.51 -1.36 12.06
C VAL A 164 -6.65 -1.98 10.97
N PHE A 165 -7.28 -2.39 9.88
CA PHE A 165 -6.65 -3.01 8.72
C PHE A 165 -6.96 -2.26 7.41
N TRP A 166 -7.40 -0.99 7.49
CA TRP A 166 -7.55 -0.09 6.35
C TRP A 166 -6.98 1.28 6.64
N HIS A 167 -6.62 2.00 5.58
CA HIS A 167 -6.13 3.37 5.63
C HIS A 167 -6.70 4.17 4.47
N TYR A 168 -7.04 5.43 4.71
CA TYR A 168 -7.44 6.36 3.67
C TYR A 168 -6.21 6.99 3.01
N TYR A 169 -6.27 7.19 1.71
CA TYR A 169 -5.29 8.01 1.02
C TYR A 169 -5.65 9.47 1.25
N ASP A 170 -4.90 10.11 2.09
CA ASP A 170 -5.06 11.52 2.46
C ASP A 170 -3.86 12.37 2.03
N GLN A 171 -3.93 13.66 2.30
CA GLN A 171 -2.87 14.61 1.97
C GLN A 171 -1.58 14.32 2.74
N GLU A 172 -1.65 13.85 3.97
CA GLU A 172 -0.48 13.50 4.79
C GLU A 172 0.27 12.32 4.15
N LEU A 173 -0.45 11.28 3.76
CA LEU A 173 0.12 10.14 3.06
C LEU A 173 0.72 10.54 1.70
N ALA A 174 0.02 11.38 0.93
CA ALA A 174 0.53 11.89 -0.34
C ALA A 174 1.88 12.61 -0.17
N LEU A 175 1.97 13.53 0.79
CA LEU A 175 3.20 14.25 1.12
C LEU A 175 4.32 13.33 1.64
N ALA A 176 3.97 12.31 2.42
CA ALA A 176 4.93 11.32 2.90
C ALA A 176 5.51 10.49 1.75
N MET A 177 4.68 10.10 0.78
CA MET A 177 5.12 9.38 -0.41
C MET A 177 6.00 10.23 -1.31
N GLU A 178 5.63 11.48 -1.55
CA GLU A 178 6.41 12.44 -2.32
C GLU A 178 7.79 12.66 -1.69
N ARG A 179 7.84 12.87 -0.37
CA ARG A 179 9.09 12.99 0.37
C ARG A 179 9.94 11.72 0.29
N ARG A 180 9.32 10.55 0.37
CA ARG A 180 10.00 9.26 0.24
C ARG A 180 10.65 9.13 -1.13
N ALA A 181 9.93 9.43 -2.20
CA ALA A 181 10.45 9.42 -3.57
C ALA A 181 11.63 10.40 -3.71
N TYR A 182 11.47 11.62 -3.21
CA TYR A 182 12.51 12.63 -3.20
C TYR A 182 13.79 12.15 -2.50
N ILE A 183 13.68 11.53 -1.33
CA ILE A 183 14.82 10.99 -0.57
C ILE A 183 15.57 9.97 -1.42
N LEU A 184 14.88 9.02 -2.05
CA LEU A 184 15.50 7.98 -2.86
C LEU A 184 16.21 8.54 -4.10
N GLU A 185 15.59 9.50 -4.77
CA GLU A 185 16.15 10.14 -5.97
C GLU A 185 17.38 11.02 -5.67
N ASN A 186 17.38 11.66 -4.50
CA ASN A 186 18.41 12.67 -4.18
C ASN A 186 19.47 12.18 -3.20
N PHE A 187 19.37 10.98 -2.63
CA PHE A 187 20.29 10.48 -1.61
C PHE A 187 21.76 10.46 -2.08
N ASP A 188 22.05 9.88 -3.23
CA ASP A 188 23.42 9.85 -3.77
C ASP A 188 23.96 11.25 -4.08
N ARG A 189 23.07 12.17 -4.48
CA ARG A 189 23.42 13.58 -4.69
C ARG A 189 23.72 14.28 -3.36
N ALA A 190 22.93 13.98 -2.33
CA ALA A 190 23.12 14.54 -0.99
C ALA A 190 24.51 14.16 -0.40
N ILE A 191 24.91 12.91 -0.57
CA ILE A 191 26.27 12.47 -0.18
C ILE A 191 27.33 13.24 -0.96
N ARG A 192 27.23 13.30 -2.29
CA ARG A 192 28.24 13.97 -3.13
C ARG A 192 28.36 15.45 -2.87
N ASN A 193 27.25 16.14 -2.59
CA ASN A 193 27.22 17.59 -2.36
C ASN A 193 27.46 17.96 -0.89
N GLY A 194 27.70 16.99 -0.01
CA GLY A 194 27.93 17.25 1.41
C GLY A 194 26.71 17.76 2.18
N TRP A 195 25.50 17.45 1.71
CA TRP A 195 24.27 17.81 2.41
C TRP A 195 23.99 16.94 3.64
N ILE A 196 24.70 15.81 3.76
CA ILE A 196 24.60 14.93 4.92
C ILE A 196 25.77 15.24 5.86
N HIS A 197 25.42 15.85 6.99
CA HIS A 197 26.35 16.24 8.05
C HIS A 197 26.37 15.20 9.15
N VAL A 198 27.50 15.11 9.87
CA VAL A 198 27.64 14.27 11.05
C VAL A 198 27.73 15.16 12.28
N TYR A 199 26.78 15.01 13.17
CA TYR A 199 26.74 15.68 14.48
C TYR A 199 27.18 14.70 15.54
N TYR A 200 27.85 15.20 16.58
CA TYR A 200 28.35 14.37 17.67
C TYR A 200 27.55 14.64 18.95
N GLN A 201 26.92 13.62 19.49
CA GLN A 201 26.25 13.67 20.78
C GLN A 201 27.14 13.07 21.85
N PRO A 202 27.54 13.82 22.92
CA PRO A 202 28.38 13.27 23.98
C PRO A 202 27.63 12.23 24.80
N VAL A 203 28.29 11.10 25.06
CA VAL A 203 27.82 10.02 25.94
C VAL A 203 28.56 10.12 27.28
N MET A 204 27.81 10.38 28.36
CA MET A 204 28.38 10.58 29.69
C MET A 204 28.14 9.36 30.57
N ARG A 205 29.11 9.00 31.39
CA ARG A 205 28.93 7.99 32.45
C ARG A 205 28.03 8.54 33.55
N THR A 206 26.90 7.93 33.76
CA THR A 206 25.90 8.34 34.79
C THR A 206 26.49 8.44 36.20
N LEU A 207 27.38 7.54 36.59
CA LEU A 207 27.96 7.51 37.96
C LEU A 207 29.07 8.56 38.20
N THR A 208 29.78 8.99 37.14
CA THR A 208 30.95 9.85 37.31
C THR A 208 30.84 11.18 36.60
N GLY A 209 29.82 11.38 35.78
CA GLY A 209 29.68 12.57 34.93
C GLY A 209 30.82 12.75 33.88
N LYS A 210 31.66 11.77 33.69
CA LYS A 210 32.77 11.84 32.71
C LYS A 210 32.33 11.43 31.33
N LEU A 211 32.87 12.12 30.31
CA LEU A 211 32.69 11.73 28.91
C LEU A 211 33.26 10.32 28.67
N CYS A 212 32.49 9.44 28.06
CA CYS A 212 32.93 8.09 27.72
C CYS A 212 32.92 7.79 26.21
N GLY A 213 32.33 8.65 25.41
CA GLY A 213 32.26 8.54 23.96
C GLY A 213 31.42 9.62 23.33
N MET A 214 31.30 9.56 22.01
CA MET A 214 30.40 10.40 21.24
C MET A 214 29.63 9.53 20.27
N GLU A 215 28.34 9.78 20.12
CA GLU A 215 27.50 9.15 19.10
C GLU A 215 27.51 10.02 17.85
N ALA A 216 27.81 9.43 16.70
CA ALA A 216 27.79 10.12 15.42
C ALA A 216 26.40 10.02 14.79
N LEU A 217 25.72 11.15 14.67
CA LEU A 217 24.33 11.22 14.22
C LEU A 217 24.27 11.98 12.90
N ALA A 218 23.72 11.33 11.87
CA ALA A 218 23.47 11.96 10.58
C ALA A 218 22.39 13.04 10.66
N ARG A 219 22.59 14.12 9.91
CA ARG A 219 21.58 15.16 9.65
C ARG A 219 21.66 15.50 8.17
N TRP A 220 20.52 15.49 7.51
CA TRP A 220 20.44 15.84 6.10
C TRP A 220 19.92 17.28 5.98
N GLU A 221 20.80 18.20 5.59
CA GLU A 221 20.46 19.59 5.32
C GLU A 221 20.17 19.76 3.82
N ASP A 222 18.89 19.61 3.47
CA ASP A 222 18.43 19.57 2.10
C ASP A 222 18.03 20.96 1.60
N PRO A 223 18.37 21.35 0.34
CA PRO A 223 18.04 22.68 -0.20
C PRO A 223 16.54 22.91 -0.40
N VAL A 224 15.72 21.84 -0.50
CA VAL A 224 14.27 21.93 -0.71
C VAL A 224 13.51 21.73 0.61
N TYR A 225 13.85 20.68 1.37
CA TYR A 225 13.16 20.31 2.61
C TYR A 225 13.80 20.88 3.89
N GLY A 226 14.96 21.58 3.75
CA GLY A 226 15.69 22.07 4.92
C GLY A 226 16.30 20.94 5.74
N LEU A 227 16.37 21.12 7.06
CA LEU A 227 16.96 20.12 7.96
C LEU A 227 16.01 18.94 8.16
N MET A 228 16.32 17.81 7.54
CA MET A 228 15.59 16.55 7.70
C MET A 228 16.19 15.73 8.86
N PRO A 229 15.40 15.41 9.88
CA PRO A 229 15.84 14.54 10.97
C PRO A 229 16.00 13.08 10.51
N PRO A 230 16.86 12.29 11.18
CA PRO A 230 17.14 10.89 10.82
C PRO A 230 15.89 10.01 10.65
N ALA A 231 14.86 10.23 11.48
CA ALA A 231 13.61 9.48 11.41
C ALA A 231 12.89 9.57 10.06
N LEU A 232 13.13 10.62 9.27
CA LEU A 232 12.50 10.79 7.96
C LEU A 232 13.20 10.01 6.85
N PHE A 233 14.51 9.77 6.93
CA PHE A 233 15.26 9.18 5.81
C PHE A 233 15.91 7.85 6.15
N ILE A 234 16.28 7.56 7.40
CA ILE A 234 16.94 6.29 7.77
C ILE A 234 16.07 5.10 7.38
N HIS A 235 14.81 5.08 7.81
CA HIS A 235 13.88 3.99 7.51
C HIS A 235 13.66 3.80 5.99
N VAL A 236 13.59 4.91 5.24
CA VAL A 236 13.50 4.87 3.77
C VAL A 236 14.73 4.21 3.17
N LEU A 237 15.93 4.53 3.67
CA LEU A 237 17.19 3.96 3.19
C LEU A 237 17.35 2.48 3.58
N GLU A 238 16.90 2.08 4.77
CA GLU A 238 16.91 0.69 5.24
C GLU A 238 16.02 -0.19 4.36
N GLU A 239 14.77 0.22 4.12
CA GLU A 239 13.82 -0.52 3.28
C GLU A 239 14.31 -0.69 1.83
N ASN A 240 15.12 0.26 1.33
CA ASN A 240 15.63 0.23 -0.03
C ASN A 240 17.10 -0.24 -0.10
N LEU A 241 17.64 -0.83 0.97
CA LEU A 241 18.99 -1.37 1.05
C LEU A 241 20.11 -0.34 0.75
N LEU A 242 19.84 0.94 1.03
CA LEU A 242 20.76 2.05 0.81
C LEU A 242 21.48 2.50 2.07
N ILE A 243 21.08 2.01 3.25
CA ILE A 243 21.62 2.44 4.55
C ILE A 243 23.14 2.25 4.63
N HIS A 244 23.68 1.19 4.02
CA HIS A 244 25.12 0.94 3.99
C HIS A 244 25.94 2.09 3.37
N LYS A 245 25.38 2.83 2.41
CA LYS A 245 26.06 3.98 1.83
C LYS A 245 26.15 5.14 2.83
N LEU A 246 25.10 5.33 3.64
CA LEU A 246 25.09 6.30 4.73
C LEU A 246 26.14 5.94 5.79
N ASP A 247 26.20 4.67 6.21
CA ASP A 247 27.13 4.18 7.21
C ASP A 247 28.59 4.40 6.74
N LEU A 248 28.89 4.05 5.49
CA LEU A 248 30.22 4.31 4.91
C LEU A 248 30.56 5.80 4.88
N HIS A 249 29.60 6.66 4.54
CA HIS A 249 29.79 8.11 4.56
C HIS A 249 30.10 8.63 5.96
N ILE A 250 29.34 8.17 6.98
CA ILE A 250 29.57 8.54 8.39
C ILE A 250 30.95 8.07 8.87
N VAL A 251 31.31 6.81 8.62
CA VAL A 251 32.62 6.25 9.00
C VAL A 251 33.77 7.04 8.34
N TRP A 252 33.65 7.34 7.06
CA TRP A 252 34.64 8.14 6.34
C TRP A 252 34.77 9.54 6.94
N PHE A 253 33.65 10.20 7.24
CA PHE A 253 33.62 11.53 7.84
C PHE A 253 34.29 11.55 9.22
N VAL A 254 33.92 10.59 10.11
CA VAL A 254 34.48 10.45 11.46
C VAL A 254 35.99 10.20 11.40
N ARG A 255 36.46 9.37 10.45
CA ARG A 255 37.89 9.09 10.29
C ARG A 255 38.72 10.33 9.87
N ILE A 256 38.14 11.21 9.05
CA ILE A 256 38.85 12.43 8.57
C ILE A 256 38.78 13.53 9.60
N THR A 257 37.67 13.72 10.31
CA THR A 257 37.47 14.81 11.26
C THR A 257 37.86 14.47 12.69
N GLY A 258 37.77 13.21 13.09
CA GLY A 258 38.10 12.72 14.45
C GLY A 258 39.58 12.52 14.75
N GLY A 259 40.45 12.77 13.78
CA GLY A 259 41.91 12.69 13.93
C GLY A 259 42.62 14.03 14.23
N LYS A 260 41.85 15.08 14.59
CA LYS A 260 42.45 16.39 14.98
C LYS A 260 42.13 16.69 16.41
#